data_d467aa8c93e6710ec98c510c5f05abb8
#
_entry.id   d467aa8c93e6710ec98c510c5f05abb8
#
_cell.length_a   1.000
_cell.length_b   1.000
_cell.length_c   1.000
_cell.angle_alpha   90.00
_cell.angle_beta   90.00
_cell.angle_gamma   90.00
#
_symmetry.space_group_name_H-M   'P 1'
#
loop_
_entity.id
_entity.type
_entity.pdbx_description
1 polymer ?
#
loop_
_entity_poly.entity_id
_entity_poly.type
_entity_poly.pdbx_seq_one_letter_code
_entity_poly.pdbx_strand_id
1 'polypeptide(L)'
;MNHTALLVVDIQRAAFDGVRCPPIDAPQRLIANAAALLDAARAGGHPVVFVQHTDVAGEPFEKGTPHWELHEALLPADGEHRLEKHRSSSFDDTELDATLKRHGVGTLVVCGLQSEFCVSNTTRAALERGYAVQVASDGHSTWPSEGRSAALIEAEVNAQLGAAGATVEPTVVLAQALRGSA
;
A
#
# COMPACT_ATOMS: atom_id res chain seq x y z
N MET A 1 -4.31 -14.12 -19.29
CA MET A 1 -3.37 -14.35 -18.19
C MET A 1 -3.68 -13.28 -17.14
N ASN A 2 -3.87 -13.65 -15.88
CA ASN A 2 -4.11 -12.66 -14.82
C ASN A 2 -2.75 -12.13 -14.35
N HIS A 3 -2.41 -10.90 -14.75
CA HIS A 3 -1.19 -10.25 -14.27
C HIS A 3 -1.32 -9.86 -12.79
N THR A 4 -0.21 -9.88 -12.08
CA THR A 4 -0.11 -9.36 -10.71
C THR A 4 0.38 -7.93 -10.75
N ALA A 5 -0.15 -7.04 -9.91
CA ALA A 5 0.37 -5.68 -9.72
C ALA A 5 0.72 -5.45 -8.24
N LEU A 6 1.73 -4.63 -8.00
CA LEU A 6 2.05 -4.11 -6.67
C LEU A 6 1.35 -2.78 -6.45
N LEU A 7 0.67 -2.65 -5.32
CA LEU A 7 0.03 -1.42 -4.85
C LEU A 7 0.75 -0.91 -3.61
N VAL A 8 1.44 0.23 -3.73
CA VAL A 8 2.15 0.90 -2.64
C VAL A 8 1.27 2.05 -2.16
N VAL A 9 0.66 1.89 -0.97
CA VAL A 9 -0.39 2.76 -0.48
C VAL A 9 0.15 3.76 0.51
N ASP A 10 0.06 5.06 0.18
CA ASP A 10 0.25 6.22 1.05
C ASP A 10 1.58 6.26 1.83
N ILE A 11 2.65 5.67 1.30
CA ILE A 11 4.00 5.75 1.92
C ILE A 11 4.62 7.12 1.56
N GLN A 12 4.12 8.16 2.24
CA GLN A 12 4.47 9.56 2.04
C GLN A 12 5.26 10.10 3.23
N ARG A 13 6.10 11.11 3.00
CA ARG A 13 7.02 11.67 3.99
C ARG A 13 6.37 12.09 5.30
N ALA A 14 5.15 12.62 5.27
CA ALA A 14 4.43 13.03 6.48
C ALA A 14 4.38 11.94 7.55
N ALA A 15 4.26 10.67 7.16
CA ALA A 15 4.20 9.55 8.09
C ALA A 15 5.55 9.18 8.72
N PHE A 16 6.65 9.80 8.29
CA PHE A 16 8.01 9.43 8.70
C PHE A 16 8.81 10.57 9.31
N ASP A 17 8.53 11.82 8.95
CA ASP A 17 9.38 12.98 9.27
C ASP A 17 9.14 13.57 10.67
N GLY A 18 8.06 13.22 11.34
CA GLY A 18 7.74 13.71 12.67
C GLY A 18 7.40 15.21 12.74
N VAL A 19 7.09 15.84 11.62
CA VAL A 19 6.85 17.29 11.55
C VAL A 19 5.38 17.62 11.75
N ARG A 20 4.49 17.01 10.96
CA ARG A 20 3.04 17.27 11.03
C ARG A 20 2.27 16.23 11.82
N CYS A 21 2.81 15.03 11.96
CA CYS A 21 2.31 13.98 12.83
C CYS A 21 3.49 13.16 13.38
N PRO A 22 3.31 12.40 14.47
CA PRO A 22 4.34 11.47 14.94
C PRO A 22 4.75 10.49 13.83
N PRO A 23 6.00 10.02 13.80
CA PRO A 23 6.39 8.96 12.88
C PRO A 23 5.52 7.70 13.06
N ILE A 24 5.27 7.00 11.95
CA ILE A 24 4.54 5.73 11.96
C ILE A 24 5.28 4.71 12.84
N ASP A 25 4.58 3.69 13.35
CA ASP A 25 5.24 2.60 14.07
C ASP A 25 6.14 1.78 13.14
N ALA A 26 7.30 1.36 13.65
CA ALA A 26 8.30 0.56 12.93
C ALA A 26 8.61 1.05 11.50
N PRO A 27 8.95 2.36 11.30
CA PRO A 27 9.09 2.94 9.97
C PRO A 27 10.17 2.26 9.12
N GLN A 28 11.28 1.82 9.74
CA GLN A 28 12.36 1.13 9.02
C GLN A 28 11.94 -0.23 8.50
N ARG A 29 11.14 -0.99 9.28
CA ARG A 29 10.56 -2.27 8.83
C ARG A 29 9.65 -2.06 7.63
N LEU A 30 8.73 -1.11 7.71
CA LEU A 30 7.80 -0.82 6.63
C LEU A 30 8.54 -0.44 5.34
N ILE A 31 9.49 0.48 5.41
CA ILE A 31 10.27 0.92 4.24
C ILE A 31 11.08 -0.24 3.64
N ALA A 32 11.76 -1.04 4.48
CA ALA A 32 12.55 -2.18 4.00
C ALA A 32 11.66 -3.22 3.29
N ASN A 33 10.50 -3.52 3.85
CA ASN A 33 9.56 -4.49 3.28
C ASN A 33 8.91 -3.96 1.99
N ALA A 34 8.47 -2.71 1.97
CA ALA A 34 7.94 -2.09 0.76
C ALA A 34 8.98 -2.02 -0.37
N ALA A 35 10.24 -1.69 -0.04
CA ALA A 35 11.33 -1.69 -1.01
C ALA A 35 11.61 -3.11 -1.56
N ALA A 36 11.58 -4.13 -0.72
CA ALA A 36 11.77 -5.51 -1.16
C ALA A 36 10.66 -5.99 -2.11
N LEU A 37 9.40 -5.59 -1.87
CA LEU A 37 8.27 -5.86 -2.77
C LEU A 37 8.42 -5.09 -4.08
N LEU A 38 8.83 -3.82 -4.01
CA LEU A 38 9.04 -2.96 -5.18
C LEU A 38 10.12 -3.52 -6.10
N ASP A 39 11.28 -3.89 -5.53
CA ASP A 39 12.37 -4.51 -6.27
C ASP A 39 11.94 -5.84 -6.91
N ALA A 40 11.15 -6.64 -6.19
CA ALA A 40 10.64 -7.90 -6.69
C ALA A 40 9.64 -7.72 -7.83
N ALA A 41 8.70 -6.77 -7.69
CA ALA A 41 7.72 -6.45 -8.72
C ALA A 41 8.41 -5.94 -10.01
N ARG A 42 9.40 -5.06 -9.87
CA ARG A 42 10.20 -4.56 -10.99
C ARG A 42 10.99 -5.66 -11.69
N ALA A 43 11.64 -6.53 -10.92
CA ALA A 43 12.41 -7.65 -11.45
C ALA A 43 11.52 -8.68 -12.19
N GLY A 44 10.28 -8.87 -11.74
CA GLY A 44 9.29 -9.73 -12.38
C GLY A 44 8.48 -9.06 -13.50
N GLY A 45 8.75 -7.78 -13.81
CA GLY A 45 8.01 -7.03 -14.84
C GLY A 45 6.55 -6.74 -14.50
N HIS A 46 6.20 -6.71 -13.21
CA HIS A 46 4.85 -6.45 -12.75
C HIS A 46 4.54 -4.96 -12.73
N PRO A 47 3.32 -4.55 -13.11
CA PRO A 47 2.86 -3.17 -12.93
C PRO A 47 2.96 -2.73 -11.47
N VAL A 48 3.41 -1.50 -11.25
CA VAL A 48 3.46 -0.87 -9.94
C VAL A 48 2.58 0.38 -9.94
N VAL A 49 1.76 0.52 -8.92
CA VAL A 49 0.94 1.71 -8.69
C VAL A 49 1.28 2.29 -7.32
N PHE A 50 1.77 3.53 -7.32
CA PHE A 50 1.96 4.32 -6.12
C PHE A 50 0.71 5.14 -5.86
N VAL A 51 0.11 4.95 -4.69
CA VAL A 51 -1.05 5.71 -4.24
C VAL A 51 -0.59 6.79 -3.27
N GLN A 52 -1.06 8.01 -3.47
CA GLN A 52 -0.80 9.15 -2.59
C GLN A 52 -2.13 9.70 -2.07
N HIS A 53 -2.25 9.73 -0.75
CA HIS A 53 -3.37 10.41 -0.11
C HIS A 53 -3.18 11.92 -0.16
N THR A 54 -4.26 12.65 -0.41
CA THR A 54 -4.26 14.10 -0.42
C THR A 54 -5.30 14.62 0.56
N ASP A 55 -4.81 15.30 1.57
CA ASP A 55 -5.60 16.00 2.57
C ASP A 55 -5.93 17.44 2.16
N VAL A 56 -6.81 18.06 2.94
CA VAL A 56 -7.06 19.49 2.84
C VAL A 56 -5.88 20.31 3.39
N ALA A 57 -5.88 21.61 3.09
CA ALA A 57 -4.83 22.52 3.54
C ALA A 57 -4.68 22.50 5.07
N GLY A 58 -3.45 22.44 5.55
CA GLY A 58 -3.10 22.37 6.97
C GLY A 58 -2.92 20.97 7.53
N GLU A 59 -3.45 19.94 6.87
CA GLU A 59 -3.36 18.55 7.31
C GLU A 59 -2.03 17.88 6.88
N PRO A 60 -1.64 16.73 7.47
CA PRO A 60 -0.34 16.11 7.23
C PRO A 60 -0.01 15.85 5.76
N PHE A 61 -0.98 15.36 4.98
CA PHE A 61 -0.80 15.01 3.57
C PHE A 61 -1.30 16.10 2.61
N GLU A 62 -1.10 17.37 2.96
CA GLU A 62 -1.44 18.51 2.12
C GLU A 62 -0.60 18.55 0.85
N LYS A 63 -1.27 18.49 -0.32
CA LYS A 63 -0.63 18.52 -1.64
C LYS A 63 0.18 19.80 -1.87
N GLY A 64 1.34 19.65 -2.50
CA GLY A 64 2.26 20.74 -2.79
C GLY A 64 3.23 21.07 -1.65
N THR A 65 3.18 20.32 -0.56
CA THR A 65 4.15 20.39 0.53
C THR A 65 5.18 19.27 0.42
N PRO A 66 6.39 19.42 0.99
CA PRO A 66 7.37 18.33 1.05
C PRO A 66 6.86 17.08 1.77
N HIS A 67 5.90 17.23 2.69
CA HIS A 67 5.29 16.14 3.47
C HIS A 67 4.38 15.24 2.63
N TRP A 68 3.75 15.79 1.59
CA TRP A 68 2.91 15.06 0.64
C TRP A 68 3.71 14.13 -0.28
N GLU A 69 4.98 14.45 -0.52
CA GLU A 69 5.80 13.65 -1.45
C GLU A 69 5.97 12.20 -0.94
N LEU A 70 6.14 11.28 -1.88
CA LEU A 70 6.49 9.89 -1.56
C LEU A 70 7.81 9.83 -0.80
N HIS A 71 7.96 8.81 0.05
CA HIS A 71 9.20 8.56 0.75
C HIS A 71 10.34 8.31 -0.25
N GLU A 72 11.51 8.92 -0.04
CA GLU A 72 12.64 8.92 -0.99
C GLU A 72 13.20 7.54 -1.32
N ALA A 73 13.01 6.56 -0.44
CA ALA A 73 13.42 5.18 -0.70
C ALA A 73 12.48 4.43 -1.67
N LEU A 74 11.31 5.00 -2.01
CA LEU A 74 10.25 4.33 -2.77
C LEU A 74 9.75 5.22 -3.90
N LEU A 75 10.67 5.77 -4.69
CA LEU A 75 10.30 6.65 -5.81
C LEU A 75 9.87 5.83 -7.03
N PRO A 76 8.83 6.25 -7.76
CA PRO A 76 8.42 5.64 -9.00
C PRO A 76 9.51 5.70 -10.07
N ALA A 77 9.67 4.61 -10.81
CA ALA A 77 10.45 4.57 -12.04
C ALA A 77 9.63 5.05 -13.25
N ASP A 78 10.29 5.28 -14.38
CA ASP A 78 9.61 5.66 -15.61
C ASP A 78 8.59 4.59 -16.03
N GLY A 79 7.38 5.03 -16.32
CA GLY A 79 6.27 4.17 -16.70
C GLY A 79 5.46 3.57 -15.56
N GLU A 80 5.86 3.75 -14.31
CA GLU A 80 5.05 3.37 -13.15
C GLU A 80 3.97 4.41 -12.84
N HIS A 81 2.81 3.94 -12.38
CA HIS A 81 1.66 4.80 -12.18
C HIS A 81 1.70 5.50 -10.82
N ARG A 82 1.38 6.79 -10.82
CA ARG A 82 1.05 7.56 -9.62
C ARG A 82 -0.44 7.83 -9.61
N LEU A 83 -1.09 7.56 -8.49
CA LEU A 83 -2.52 7.76 -8.28
C LEU A 83 -2.72 8.64 -7.05
N GLU A 84 -3.43 9.73 -7.22
CA GLU A 84 -3.87 10.58 -6.12
C GLU A 84 -5.27 10.17 -5.66
N LYS A 85 -5.50 10.15 -4.35
CA LYS A 85 -6.82 9.89 -3.76
C LYS A 85 -7.13 10.84 -2.60
N HIS A 86 -8.42 11.03 -2.35
CA HIS A 86 -8.95 11.85 -1.26
C HIS A 86 -9.82 11.05 -0.28
N ARG A 87 -10.00 9.76 -0.54
CA ARG A 87 -10.80 8.82 0.25
C ARG A 87 -9.91 7.71 0.80
N SER A 88 -10.42 6.98 1.78
CA SER A 88 -9.67 5.89 2.40
C SER A 88 -9.38 4.75 1.41
N SER A 89 -10.38 4.30 0.64
CA SER A 89 -10.14 3.31 -0.42
C SER A 89 -9.46 3.94 -1.63
N SER A 90 -8.45 3.27 -2.18
CA SER A 90 -7.76 3.69 -3.41
C SER A 90 -8.63 3.55 -4.66
N PHE A 91 -9.78 2.90 -4.57
CA PHE A 91 -10.73 2.76 -5.68
C PHE A 91 -11.79 3.86 -5.72
N ASP A 92 -11.97 4.59 -4.61
CA ASP A 92 -13.05 5.57 -4.50
C ASP A 92 -12.66 6.88 -5.20
N ASP A 93 -13.47 7.29 -6.17
CA ASP A 93 -13.27 8.50 -6.98
C ASP A 93 -11.90 8.58 -7.68
N THR A 94 -11.35 7.42 -8.11
CA THR A 94 -10.05 7.31 -8.78
C THR A 94 -10.11 6.47 -10.06
N GLU A 95 -9.02 6.52 -10.84
CA GLU A 95 -8.87 5.69 -12.05
C GLU A 95 -8.20 4.33 -11.78
N LEU A 96 -8.05 3.89 -10.51
CA LEU A 96 -7.31 2.67 -10.19
C LEU A 96 -7.87 1.45 -10.92
N ASP A 97 -9.17 1.22 -10.84
CA ASP A 97 -9.81 0.05 -11.46
C ASP A 97 -9.61 0.03 -13.00
N ALA A 98 -9.80 1.17 -13.65
CA ALA A 98 -9.57 1.30 -15.08
C ALA A 98 -8.10 1.06 -15.46
N THR A 99 -7.17 1.54 -14.64
CA THR A 99 -5.73 1.35 -14.82
C THR A 99 -5.35 -0.12 -14.69
N LEU A 100 -5.79 -0.80 -13.65
CA LEU A 100 -5.54 -2.23 -13.43
C LEU A 100 -6.11 -3.09 -14.57
N LYS A 101 -7.33 -2.81 -15.01
CA LYS A 101 -7.98 -3.51 -16.13
C LYS A 101 -7.23 -3.33 -17.45
N ARG A 102 -6.72 -2.13 -17.75
CA ARG A 102 -5.90 -1.88 -18.96
C ARG A 102 -4.64 -2.74 -18.98
N HIS A 103 -4.06 -3.04 -17.83
CA HIS A 103 -2.89 -3.90 -17.69
C HIS A 103 -3.23 -5.38 -17.51
N GLY A 104 -4.50 -5.79 -17.63
CA GLY A 104 -4.93 -7.18 -17.48
C GLY A 104 -4.65 -7.75 -16.09
N VAL A 105 -4.62 -6.88 -15.06
CA VAL A 105 -4.36 -7.27 -13.67
C VAL A 105 -5.54 -8.02 -13.11
N GLY A 106 -5.27 -9.17 -12.48
CA GLY A 106 -6.26 -9.94 -11.76
C GLY A 106 -5.85 -10.21 -10.31
N THR A 107 -4.58 -9.96 -9.98
CA THR A 107 -4.06 -10.14 -8.63
C THR A 107 -3.37 -8.86 -8.15
N LEU A 108 -3.60 -8.47 -6.89
CA LEU A 108 -2.94 -7.32 -6.26
C LEU A 108 -2.09 -7.79 -5.08
N VAL A 109 -0.86 -7.32 -5.02
CA VAL A 109 -0.05 -7.33 -3.79
C VAL A 109 -0.14 -5.95 -3.17
N VAL A 110 -0.53 -5.86 -1.89
CA VAL A 110 -0.79 -4.59 -1.21
C VAL A 110 0.16 -4.41 -0.04
N CYS A 111 0.78 -3.23 0.05
CA CYS A 111 1.58 -2.76 1.20
C CYS A 111 1.33 -1.27 1.43
N GLY A 112 1.65 -0.76 2.62
CA GLY A 112 1.60 0.68 2.92
C GLY A 112 0.89 1.09 4.20
N LEU A 113 0.18 2.21 4.17
CA LEU A 113 -0.43 2.92 5.30
C LEU A 113 -1.90 3.27 5.04
N GLN A 114 -2.71 3.46 6.06
CA GLN A 114 -2.65 2.89 7.40
C GLN A 114 -3.33 1.52 7.39
N SER A 115 -2.88 0.63 8.24
CA SER A 115 -3.36 -0.76 8.28
C SER A 115 -4.89 -0.86 8.30
N GLU A 116 -5.54 -0.24 9.31
CA GLU A 116 -6.98 -0.33 9.55
C GLU A 116 -7.83 0.57 8.63
N PHE A 117 -7.20 1.52 7.92
CA PHE A 117 -7.88 2.47 7.04
C PHE A 117 -7.58 2.19 5.56
N CYS A 118 -6.59 2.86 4.98
CA CYS A 118 -6.39 2.84 3.53
C CYS A 118 -6.00 1.46 3.01
N VAL A 119 -5.17 0.71 3.73
CA VAL A 119 -4.81 -0.67 3.36
C VAL A 119 -6.03 -1.59 3.45
N SER A 120 -6.74 -1.58 4.59
CA SER A 120 -7.93 -2.42 4.80
C SER A 120 -9.04 -2.10 3.80
N ASN A 121 -9.40 -0.81 3.65
CA ASN A 121 -10.49 -0.41 2.77
C ASN A 121 -10.16 -0.65 1.29
N THR A 122 -8.92 -0.42 0.86
CA THR A 122 -8.48 -0.73 -0.50
C THR A 122 -8.52 -2.24 -0.77
N THR A 123 -8.04 -3.06 0.18
CA THR A 123 -8.07 -4.51 0.07
C THR A 123 -9.50 -5.04 -0.07
N ARG A 124 -10.42 -4.59 0.80
CA ARG A 124 -11.85 -4.98 0.73
C ARG A 124 -12.49 -4.56 -0.59
N ALA A 125 -12.28 -3.31 -1.00
CA ALA A 125 -12.80 -2.80 -2.27
C ALA A 125 -12.25 -3.56 -3.50
N ALA A 126 -11.01 -4.05 -3.43
CA ALA A 126 -10.42 -4.90 -4.47
C ALA A 126 -11.10 -6.28 -4.51
N LEU A 127 -11.29 -6.93 -3.35
CA LEU A 127 -11.98 -8.22 -3.23
C LEU A 127 -13.42 -8.14 -3.78
N GLU A 128 -14.16 -7.10 -3.42
CA GLU A 128 -15.52 -6.84 -3.92
C GLU A 128 -15.58 -6.68 -5.45
N ARG A 129 -14.49 -6.21 -6.07
CA ARG A 129 -14.35 -6.06 -7.53
C ARG A 129 -13.86 -7.33 -8.22
N GLY A 130 -13.62 -8.40 -7.47
CA GLY A 130 -13.20 -9.71 -7.99
C GLY A 130 -11.69 -9.85 -8.19
N TYR A 131 -10.87 -8.94 -7.70
CA TYR A 131 -9.41 -9.15 -7.67
C TYR A 131 -9.04 -10.20 -6.64
N ALA A 132 -8.08 -11.06 -6.95
CA ALA A 132 -7.34 -11.79 -5.93
C ALA A 132 -6.41 -10.81 -5.21
N VAL A 133 -6.41 -10.81 -3.86
CA VAL A 133 -5.61 -9.86 -3.10
C VAL A 133 -4.66 -10.60 -2.16
N GLN A 134 -3.40 -10.20 -2.20
CA GLN A 134 -2.34 -10.64 -1.31
C GLN A 134 -1.87 -9.43 -0.49
N VAL A 135 -1.91 -9.54 0.82
CA VAL A 135 -1.48 -8.47 1.74
C VAL A 135 -0.17 -8.88 2.38
N ALA A 136 0.83 -8.01 2.30
CA ALA A 136 2.10 -8.22 3.01
C ALA A 136 1.89 -8.03 4.51
N SER A 137 1.87 -9.11 5.29
CA SER A 137 1.50 -9.11 6.71
C SER A 137 2.39 -8.24 7.59
N ASP A 138 3.60 -7.99 7.15
CA ASP A 138 4.63 -7.14 7.77
C ASP A 138 5.01 -5.94 6.89
N GLY A 139 4.29 -5.74 5.80
CA GLY A 139 4.47 -4.67 4.81
C GLY A 139 3.47 -3.52 4.94
N HIS A 140 2.73 -3.45 6.03
CA HIS A 140 1.88 -2.31 6.39
C HIS A 140 2.10 -1.88 7.83
N SER A 141 1.67 -0.67 8.18
CA SER A 141 1.79 -0.13 9.54
C SER A 141 0.71 0.91 9.84
N THR A 142 0.66 1.32 11.11
CA THR A 142 -0.25 2.34 11.62
C THR A 142 0.31 3.06 12.83
N TRP A 143 -0.46 3.97 13.43
CA TRP A 143 -0.19 4.57 14.72
C TRP A 143 -0.95 3.85 15.83
N PRO A 144 -0.43 3.85 17.08
CA PRO A 144 -1.21 3.42 18.23
C PRO A 144 -2.51 4.24 18.34
N SER A 145 -3.64 3.59 18.59
CA SER A 145 -4.95 4.24 18.64
C SER A 145 -5.88 3.55 19.64
N GLU A 146 -6.69 4.33 20.36
CA GLU A 146 -7.71 3.83 21.29
C GLU A 146 -7.16 2.85 22.34
N GLY A 147 -5.95 3.11 22.85
CA GLY A 147 -5.28 2.26 23.84
C GLY A 147 -4.70 0.96 23.28
N ARG A 148 -4.74 0.75 21.96
CA ARG A 148 -4.11 -0.39 21.27
C ARG A 148 -2.76 0.01 20.70
N SER A 149 -1.78 -0.87 20.79
CA SER A 149 -0.50 -0.69 20.10
C SER A 149 -0.67 -0.86 18.58
N ALA A 150 0.20 -0.26 17.79
CA ALA A 150 0.22 -0.45 16.34
C ALA A 150 0.35 -1.93 15.97
N ALA A 151 1.23 -2.68 16.64
CA ALA A 151 1.40 -4.11 16.42
C ALA A 151 0.12 -4.94 16.67
N LEU A 152 -0.69 -4.56 17.67
CA LEU A 152 -1.98 -5.22 17.90
C LEU A 152 -2.96 -4.89 16.77
N ILE A 153 -3.04 -3.65 16.35
CA ILE A 153 -3.90 -3.23 15.23
C ILE A 153 -3.50 -3.94 13.94
N GLU A 154 -2.20 -3.99 13.62
CA GLU A 154 -1.67 -4.72 12.46
C GLU A 154 -2.09 -6.21 12.48
N ALA A 155 -1.96 -6.88 13.63
CA ALA A 155 -2.35 -8.28 13.80
C ALA A 155 -3.87 -8.50 13.62
N GLU A 156 -4.68 -7.61 14.18
CA GLU A 156 -6.14 -7.64 14.02
C GLU A 156 -6.55 -7.42 12.55
N VAL A 157 -5.92 -6.47 11.86
CA VAL A 157 -6.17 -6.19 10.44
C VAL A 157 -5.79 -7.40 9.58
N ASN A 158 -4.62 -8.00 9.81
CA ASN A 158 -4.20 -9.21 9.12
C ASN A 158 -5.24 -10.34 9.25
N ALA A 159 -5.72 -10.59 10.47
CA ALA A 159 -6.76 -11.59 10.72
C ALA A 159 -8.08 -11.26 10.00
N GLN A 160 -8.52 -10.00 10.05
CA GLN A 160 -9.74 -9.54 9.40
C GLN A 160 -9.68 -9.62 7.87
N LEU A 161 -8.55 -9.27 7.28
CA LEU A 161 -8.36 -9.34 5.83
C LEU A 161 -8.27 -10.78 5.35
N GLY A 162 -7.62 -11.67 6.10
CA GLY A 162 -7.63 -13.10 5.83
C GLY A 162 -9.05 -13.68 5.88
N ALA A 163 -9.83 -13.32 6.90
CA ALA A 163 -11.24 -13.74 7.01
C ALA A 163 -12.13 -13.18 5.89
N ALA A 164 -11.77 -12.02 5.31
CA ALA A 164 -12.45 -11.41 4.18
C ALA A 164 -12.10 -12.04 2.82
N GLY A 165 -11.12 -12.96 2.77
CA GLY A 165 -10.72 -13.67 1.55
C GLY A 165 -9.39 -13.20 0.93
N ALA A 166 -8.67 -12.28 1.56
CA ALA A 166 -7.30 -11.97 1.14
C ALA A 166 -6.33 -13.06 1.57
N THR A 167 -5.30 -13.30 0.78
CA THR A 167 -4.12 -14.06 1.21
C THR A 167 -3.21 -13.13 2.00
N VAL A 168 -2.88 -13.47 3.24
CA VAL A 168 -2.02 -12.65 4.10
C VAL A 168 -0.72 -13.42 4.34
N GLU A 169 0.38 -12.91 3.80
CA GLU A 169 1.68 -13.58 3.81
C GLU A 169 2.82 -12.59 4.14
N PRO A 170 3.92 -13.07 4.74
CA PRO A 170 5.09 -12.22 4.93
C PRO A 170 5.65 -11.66 3.63
N THR A 171 6.21 -10.46 3.70
CA THR A 171 6.86 -9.78 2.56
C THR A 171 7.84 -10.69 1.81
N VAL A 172 8.64 -11.47 2.51
CA VAL A 172 9.64 -12.36 1.90
C VAL A 172 9.00 -13.40 0.98
N VAL A 173 7.83 -13.93 1.34
CA VAL A 173 7.07 -14.91 0.54
C VAL A 173 6.51 -14.24 -0.71
N LEU A 174 5.86 -13.08 -0.54
CA LEU A 174 5.28 -12.33 -1.67
C LEU A 174 6.34 -11.82 -2.65
N ALA A 175 7.47 -11.32 -2.14
CA ALA A 175 8.59 -10.89 -2.97
C ALA A 175 9.21 -12.05 -3.77
N GLN A 176 9.29 -13.24 -3.19
CA GLN A 176 9.75 -14.43 -3.90
C GLN A 176 8.77 -14.83 -5.02
N ALA A 177 7.46 -14.80 -4.75
CA ALA A 177 6.42 -15.09 -5.74
C ALA A 177 6.45 -14.08 -6.90
N LEU A 178 6.61 -12.79 -6.62
CA LEU A 178 6.72 -11.73 -7.64
C LEU A 178 7.94 -11.94 -8.57
N ARG A 179 9.08 -12.40 -8.05
CA ARG A 179 10.27 -12.69 -8.88
C ARG A 179 10.13 -13.95 -9.73
N GLY A 180 9.37 -14.93 -9.28
CA GLY A 180 9.24 -16.24 -9.95
C GLY A 180 8.11 -16.32 -10.99
N SER A 181 7.36 -15.24 -11.22
CA SER A 181 6.18 -15.20 -12.12
C SER A 181 6.50 -14.76 -13.56
N ALA A 182 7.79 -14.74 -13.95
CA ALA A 182 8.24 -14.37 -15.29
C ALA A 182 8.13 -15.54 -16.29
#